data_d6f4fbd621271338f803daaea5bc8ea8
#
_entry.id   d6f4fbd621271338f803daaea5bc8ea8
#
_cell.length_a   1.000
_cell.length_b   1.000
_cell.length_c   1.000
_cell.angle_alpha   90.00
_cell.angle_beta   90.00
_cell.angle_gamma   90.00
#
_symmetry.space_group_name_H-M   'P 1'
#
loop_
_entity.id
_entity.type
_entity.pdbx_description
1 polymer ?
#
loop_
_entity_poly.entity_id
_entity_poly.type
_entity_poly.pdbx_seq_one_letter_code
_entity_poly.pdbx_strand_id
1 'polypeptide(L)'
;MLVRACVVVAVAGLVAGAVACGTEPVGVESCKAIEHARCENAASCGIDLDRPVHRGDTPSQDVGACKRFYDTACLHGLAAPTDPGAIAVQACVDAINTTPDCEIVKAPEKHPSCAFLIPPAPPPPPPPPVDADASSDAATD
;
A
#
# COMPACT_ATOMS: atom_id res chain seq x y z
N MET A 1 -12.82 -38.87 -61.60
CA MET A 1 -11.79 -38.24 -60.80
C MET A 1 -12.27 -36.84 -60.47
N LEU A 2 -12.81 -36.62 -59.22
CA LEU A 2 -13.30 -35.31 -58.76
C LEU A 2 -12.17 -34.60 -58.01
N VAL A 3 -11.73 -33.47 -58.57
CA VAL A 3 -10.80 -32.57 -57.90
C VAL A 3 -11.63 -31.64 -56.99
N ARG A 4 -11.53 -31.83 -55.69
CA ARG A 4 -12.11 -30.90 -54.68
C ARG A 4 -11.15 -29.74 -54.49
N ALA A 5 -11.56 -28.54 -54.92
CA ALA A 5 -10.89 -27.30 -54.62
C ALA A 5 -11.26 -26.88 -53.21
N CYS A 6 -10.27 -26.86 -52.28
CA CYS A 6 -10.41 -26.25 -50.97
C CYS A 6 -10.19 -24.74 -51.08
N VAL A 7 -11.27 -23.97 -50.91
CA VAL A 7 -11.21 -22.54 -50.77
C VAL A 7 -10.84 -22.25 -49.32
N VAL A 8 -9.62 -21.78 -49.09
CA VAL A 8 -9.17 -21.31 -47.79
C VAL A 8 -9.58 -19.83 -47.69
N VAL A 9 -10.63 -19.54 -46.91
CA VAL A 9 -11.02 -18.19 -46.54
C VAL A 9 -10.14 -17.78 -45.38
N ALA A 10 -9.14 -16.94 -45.61
CA ALA A 10 -8.33 -16.31 -44.58
C ALA A 10 -9.13 -15.15 -44.00
N VAL A 11 -9.77 -15.37 -42.85
CA VAL A 11 -10.35 -14.30 -42.04
C VAL A 11 -9.22 -13.65 -41.25
N ALA A 12 -8.71 -12.53 -41.75
CA ALA A 12 -7.81 -11.67 -41.02
C ALA A 12 -8.62 -10.93 -39.95
N GLY A 13 -8.71 -11.52 -38.73
CA GLY A 13 -9.26 -10.86 -37.55
C GLY A 13 -8.31 -9.81 -37.08
N LEU A 14 -8.65 -8.52 -37.27
CA LEU A 14 -8.03 -7.41 -36.59
C LEU A 14 -8.39 -7.52 -35.10
N VAL A 15 -7.51 -8.11 -34.32
CA VAL A 15 -7.55 -7.99 -32.87
C VAL A 15 -7.02 -6.59 -32.55
N ALA A 16 -7.91 -5.63 -32.47
CA ALA A 16 -7.62 -4.35 -31.84
C ALA A 16 -7.41 -4.64 -30.35
N GLY A 17 -6.15 -4.86 -29.96
CA GLY A 17 -5.75 -4.93 -28.56
C GLY A 17 -6.04 -3.59 -27.95
N ALA A 18 -7.15 -3.50 -27.21
CA ALA A 18 -7.33 -2.42 -26.25
C ALA A 18 -6.17 -2.51 -25.25
N VAL A 19 -5.17 -1.66 -25.43
CA VAL A 19 -4.19 -1.38 -24.38
C VAL A 19 -4.98 -0.63 -23.32
N ALA A 20 -5.66 -1.38 -22.43
CA ALA A 20 -6.11 -0.82 -21.19
C ALA A 20 -4.85 -0.29 -20.52
N CYS A 21 -4.72 1.03 -20.40
CA CYS A 21 -3.81 1.63 -19.45
C CYS A 21 -4.27 1.13 -18.06
N GLY A 22 -3.80 -0.05 -17.68
CA GLY A 22 -4.04 -0.61 -16.38
C GLY A 22 -3.32 0.28 -15.38
N THR A 23 -4.09 1.07 -14.66
CA THR A 23 -3.68 1.70 -13.42
C THR A 23 -3.73 0.66 -12.29
N GLU A 24 -3.28 -0.56 -12.55
CA GLU A 24 -3.14 -1.54 -11.48
C GLU A 24 -2.04 -1.05 -10.55
N PRO A 25 -2.34 -0.90 -9.27
CA PRO A 25 -1.33 -0.45 -8.31
C PRO A 25 -0.19 -1.47 -8.25
N VAL A 26 1.03 -0.96 -8.43
CA VAL A 26 2.23 -1.78 -8.39
C VAL A 26 2.45 -2.31 -6.99
N GLY A 27 2.76 -3.59 -6.87
CA GLY A 27 3.25 -4.17 -5.63
C GLY A 27 2.21 -4.39 -4.53
N VAL A 28 0.94 -4.66 -4.84
CA VAL A 28 -0.09 -5.01 -3.85
C VAL A 28 0.36 -6.15 -2.92
N GLU A 29 0.83 -7.25 -3.49
CA GLU A 29 1.29 -8.40 -2.70
C GLU A 29 2.59 -8.09 -1.93
N SER A 30 3.46 -7.26 -2.48
CA SER A 30 4.66 -6.76 -1.80
C SER A 30 4.30 -5.88 -0.59
N CYS A 31 3.32 -5.00 -0.72
CA CYS A 31 2.78 -4.21 0.37
C CYS A 31 2.24 -5.13 1.48
N LYS A 32 1.38 -6.10 1.13
CA LYS A 32 0.83 -7.04 2.11
C LYS A 32 1.93 -7.83 2.84
N ALA A 33 2.93 -8.32 2.12
CA ALA A 33 4.03 -9.08 2.72
C ALA A 33 4.78 -8.25 3.78
N ILE A 34 5.10 -7.00 3.48
CA ILE A 34 5.80 -6.10 4.40
C ILE A 34 4.90 -5.75 5.59
N GLU A 35 3.65 -5.34 5.36
CA GLU A 35 2.75 -4.92 6.42
C GLU A 35 2.32 -6.08 7.31
N HIS A 36 2.16 -7.30 6.77
CA HIS A 36 1.89 -8.50 7.57
C HIS A 36 3.07 -8.82 8.50
N ALA A 37 4.32 -8.74 8.01
CA ALA A 37 5.50 -8.92 8.86
C ALA A 37 5.54 -7.87 9.98
N ARG A 38 5.20 -6.61 9.70
CA ARG A 38 5.09 -5.55 10.72
C ARG A 38 4.01 -5.88 11.75
N CYS A 39 2.82 -6.31 11.32
CA CYS A 39 1.74 -6.70 12.22
C CYS A 39 2.15 -7.84 13.16
N GLU A 40 2.87 -8.85 12.64
CA GLU A 40 3.34 -9.99 13.43
C GLU A 40 4.34 -9.58 14.51
N ASN A 41 5.21 -8.61 14.22
CA ASN A 41 6.26 -8.17 15.12
C ASN A 41 5.85 -7.00 16.03
N ALA A 42 4.72 -6.35 15.78
CA ALA A 42 4.28 -5.18 16.52
C ALA A 42 4.15 -5.42 18.02
N ALA A 43 3.55 -6.55 18.42
CA ALA A 43 3.34 -6.88 19.82
C ALA A 43 4.67 -7.09 20.59
N SER A 44 5.64 -7.77 19.98
CA SER A 44 6.96 -7.98 20.58
C SER A 44 7.76 -6.68 20.69
N CYS A 45 7.47 -5.71 19.84
CA CYS A 45 8.08 -4.39 19.84
C CYS A 45 7.36 -3.37 20.73
N GLY A 46 6.32 -3.75 21.43
CA GLY A 46 5.51 -2.81 22.23
C GLY A 46 4.84 -1.75 21.37
N ILE A 47 4.60 -2.03 20.09
CA ILE A 47 3.84 -1.15 19.20
C ILE A 47 2.38 -1.40 19.50
N ASP A 48 1.69 -0.34 19.85
CA ASP A 48 0.27 -0.38 20.16
C ASP A 48 -0.54 -0.63 18.88
N LEU A 49 -1.15 -1.80 18.78
CA LEU A 49 -2.14 -2.15 17.77
C LEU A 49 -3.55 -1.78 18.21
N ASP A 50 -3.69 -1.14 19.37
CA ASP A 50 -4.96 -0.79 20.01
C ASP A 50 -5.66 0.41 19.33
N ARG A 51 -5.65 0.40 18.01
CA ARG A 51 -6.46 1.32 17.21
C ARG A 51 -7.77 0.65 16.84
N PRO A 52 -8.87 1.39 16.69
CA PRO A 52 -10.19 0.80 16.39
C PRO A 52 -10.18 -0.16 15.20
N VAL A 53 -9.37 0.14 14.18
CA VAL A 53 -9.24 -0.69 12.96
C VAL A 53 -8.40 -1.95 13.13
N HIS A 54 -7.62 -2.05 14.20
CA HIS A 54 -6.70 -3.17 14.45
C HIS A 54 -7.09 -3.98 15.70
N ARG A 55 -8.10 -3.54 16.44
CA ARG A 55 -8.44 -4.12 17.73
C ARG A 55 -9.14 -5.47 17.60
N GLY A 56 -8.69 -6.46 18.35
CA GLY A 56 -9.34 -7.71 18.64
C GLY A 56 -9.48 -7.90 20.16
N ASP A 57 -10.02 -9.02 20.57
CA ASP A 57 -10.20 -9.34 22.00
C ASP A 57 -8.94 -9.97 22.64
N THR A 58 -7.97 -10.35 21.83
CA THR A 58 -6.71 -10.96 22.25
C THR A 58 -5.56 -10.46 21.38
N PRO A 59 -4.28 -10.52 21.83
CA PRO A 59 -3.12 -10.15 21.01
C PRO A 59 -3.08 -10.86 19.65
N SER A 60 -3.48 -12.11 19.58
CA SER A 60 -3.56 -12.87 18.31
C SER A 60 -4.65 -12.30 17.39
N GLN A 61 -5.77 -11.86 17.94
CA GLN A 61 -6.84 -11.22 17.18
C GLN A 61 -6.45 -9.83 16.74
N ASP A 62 -5.66 -9.09 17.53
CA ASP A 62 -5.10 -7.79 17.15
C ASP A 62 -4.18 -7.93 15.93
N VAL A 63 -3.29 -8.92 15.91
CA VAL A 63 -2.46 -9.23 14.72
C VAL A 63 -3.35 -9.56 13.52
N GLY A 64 -4.37 -10.38 13.70
CA GLY A 64 -5.33 -10.71 12.65
C GLY A 64 -6.11 -9.50 12.15
N ALA A 65 -6.50 -8.60 13.03
CA ALA A 65 -7.19 -7.35 12.67
C ALA A 65 -6.26 -6.41 11.90
N CYS A 66 -5.01 -6.29 12.33
CA CYS A 66 -3.97 -5.52 11.66
C CYS A 66 -3.77 -6.02 10.22
N LYS A 67 -3.59 -7.33 10.03
CA LYS A 67 -3.43 -7.92 8.69
C LYS A 67 -4.64 -7.64 7.80
N ARG A 68 -5.86 -7.87 8.28
CA ARG A 68 -7.08 -7.58 7.49
C ARG A 68 -7.18 -6.10 7.09
N PHE A 69 -6.76 -5.19 7.96
CA PHE A 69 -6.72 -3.78 7.62
C PHE A 69 -5.77 -3.53 6.44
N TYR A 70 -4.55 -4.07 6.51
CA TYR A 70 -3.57 -3.89 5.45
C TYR A 70 -3.89 -4.67 4.17
N ASP A 71 -4.62 -5.78 4.23
CA ASP A 71 -5.17 -6.45 3.04
C ASP A 71 -6.01 -5.49 2.18
N THR A 72 -6.73 -4.58 2.84
CA THR A 72 -7.52 -3.55 2.15
C THR A 72 -6.68 -2.32 1.81
N ALA A 73 -5.86 -1.82 2.73
CA ALA A 73 -5.03 -0.64 2.51
C ALA A 73 -4.02 -0.85 1.37
N CYS A 74 -3.43 -2.04 1.29
CA CYS A 74 -2.47 -2.41 0.24
C CYS A 74 -3.08 -2.53 -1.16
N LEU A 75 -4.40 -2.48 -1.32
CA LEU A 75 -5.02 -2.41 -2.65
C LEU A 75 -4.62 -1.15 -3.43
N HIS A 76 -4.11 -0.15 -2.76
CA HIS A 76 -3.52 1.05 -3.38
C HIS A 76 -2.07 0.86 -3.85
N GLY A 77 -1.51 -0.33 -3.63
CA GLY A 77 -0.14 -0.67 -3.98
C GLY A 77 0.89 -0.34 -2.91
N LEU A 78 2.14 -0.63 -3.23
CA LEU A 78 3.30 -0.35 -2.37
C LEU A 78 3.66 1.14 -2.46
N ALA A 79 3.93 1.77 -1.32
CA ALA A 79 4.47 3.14 -1.27
C ALA A 79 5.96 3.13 -1.69
N ALA A 80 6.21 3.00 -2.99
CA ALA A 80 7.53 3.01 -3.60
C ALA A 80 7.48 3.70 -4.96
N PRO A 81 8.54 4.42 -5.38
CA PRO A 81 8.56 5.14 -6.67
C PRO A 81 8.54 4.20 -7.88
N THR A 82 9.04 2.96 -7.69
CA THR A 82 9.07 1.92 -8.72
C THR A 82 8.92 0.55 -8.04
N ASP A 83 8.58 -0.49 -8.81
CA ASP A 83 8.57 -1.85 -8.29
C ASP A 83 9.98 -2.26 -7.83
N PRO A 84 10.20 -2.54 -6.53
CA PRO A 84 11.50 -2.95 -6.02
C PRO A 84 11.89 -4.38 -6.43
N GLY A 85 10.95 -5.17 -6.90
CA GLY A 85 11.12 -6.59 -7.21
C GLY A 85 11.10 -7.49 -5.98
N ALA A 86 10.78 -8.76 -6.20
CA ALA A 86 10.55 -9.74 -5.13
C ALA A 86 11.75 -9.94 -4.19
N ILE A 87 12.99 -9.85 -4.71
CA ILE A 87 14.20 -10.03 -3.90
C ILE A 87 14.36 -8.91 -2.87
N ALA A 88 14.15 -7.66 -3.28
CA ALA A 88 14.25 -6.52 -2.36
C ALA A 88 13.13 -6.54 -1.32
N VAL A 89 11.91 -6.91 -1.73
CA VAL A 89 10.78 -7.08 -0.80
C VAL A 89 11.07 -8.16 0.22
N GLN A 90 11.57 -9.33 -0.21
CA GLN A 90 11.92 -10.43 0.70
C GLN A 90 13.02 -10.01 1.69
N ALA A 91 14.04 -9.29 1.22
CA ALA A 91 15.10 -8.78 2.11
C ALA A 91 14.56 -7.80 3.17
N CYS A 92 13.57 -6.99 2.83
CA CYS A 92 12.88 -6.11 3.78
C CYS A 92 12.07 -6.91 4.80
N VAL A 93 11.28 -7.88 4.35
CA VAL A 93 10.48 -8.77 5.21
C VAL A 93 11.38 -9.56 6.16
N ASP A 94 12.48 -10.12 5.66
CA ASP A 94 13.43 -10.86 6.47
C ASP A 94 14.08 -9.95 7.54
N ALA A 95 14.42 -8.72 7.17
CA ALA A 95 14.97 -7.75 8.12
C ALA A 95 13.96 -7.40 9.22
N ILE A 96 12.67 -7.21 8.90
CA ILE A 96 11.62 -6.98 9.89
C ILE A 96 11.49 -8.18 10.85
N ASN A 97 11.57 -9.40 10.33
CA ASN A 97 11.36 -10.62 11.12
C ASN A 97 12.58 -11.02 11.98
N THR A 98 13.79 -10.59 11.61
CA THR A 98 15.02 -11.08 12.24
C THR A 98 15.78 -10.03 13.04
N THR A 99 15.54 -8.73 12.75
CA THR A 99 16.23 -7.65 13.44
C THR A 99 15.61 -7.42 14.82
N PRO A 100 16.41 -7.41 15.91
CA PRO A 100 15.90 -7.14 17.25
C PRO A 100 15.53 -5.66 17.46
N ASP A 101 15.87 -4.80 16.53
CA ASP A 101 15.55 -3.37 16.58
C ASP A 101 14.12 -3.11 16.13
N CYS A 102 13.29 -2.71 17.07
CA CYS A 102 11.88 -2.39 16.82
C CYS A 102 11.67 -1.13 15.96
N GLU A 103 12.69 -0.34 15.70
CA GLU A 103 12.56 0.83 14.82
C GLU A 103 12.24 0.42 13.39
N ILE A 104 12.70 -0.75 12.92
CA ILE A 104 12.34 -1.26 11.59
C ILE A 104 10.84 -1.61 11.50
N VAL A 105 10.23 -2.05 12.59
CA VAL A 105 8.79 -2.34 12.62
C VAL A 105 7.98 -1.05 12.59
N LYS A 106 8.46 0.02 13.24
CA LYS A 106 7.81 1.33 13.28
C LYS A 106 7.99 2.13 11.99
N ALA A 107 9.20 2.15 11.46
CA ALA A 107 9.61 2.97 10.33
C ALA A 107 10.54 2.19 9.39
N PRO A 108 10.00 1.19 8.66
CA PRO A 108 10.81 0.30 7.84
C PRO A 108 11.61 1.05 6.76
N GLU A 109 11.09 2.17 6.25
CA GLU A 109 11.75 3.01 5.25
C GLU A 109 13.12 3.54 5.69
N LYS A 110 13.40 3.56 6.99
CA LYS A 110 14.71 3.97 7.54
C LYS A 110 15.76 2.85 7.52
N HIS A 111 15.33 1.61 7.33
CA HIS A 111 16.25 0.48 7.29
C HIS A 111 16.78 0.27 5.87
N PRO A 112 18.09 0.00 5.67
CA PRO A 112 18.69 -0.17 4.34
C PRO A 112 17.98 -1.20 3.45
N SER A 113 17.51 -2.31 4.02
CA SER A 113 16.80 -3.35 3.28
C SER A 113 15.41 -2.93 2.81
N CYS A 114 14.85 -1.86 3.38
CA CYS A 114 13.51 -1.34 3.05
C CYS A 114 13.58 0.10 2.46
N ALA A 115 14.78 0.57 2.10
CA ALA A 115 15.01 1.94 1.64
C ALA A 115 14.27 2.34 0.35
N PHE A 116 13.65 1.37 -0.33
CA PHE A 116 12.77 1.63 -1.47
C PHE A 116 11.40 2.17 -1.07
N LEU A 117 11.01 2.06 0.21
CA LEU A 117 9.75 2.60 0.71
C LEU A 117 9.80 4.14 0.79
N ILE A 118 8.69 4.78 0.46
CA ILE A 118 8.54 6.22 0.62
C ILE A 118 8.10 6.51 2.06
N PRO A 119 8.79 7.40 2.79
CA PRO A 119 8.33 7.81 4.10
C PRO A 119 6.91 8.40 4.04
N PRO A 120 6.10 8.25 5.09
CA PRO A 120 4.81 8.91 5.18
C PRO A 120 4.95 10.43 4.99
N ALA A 121 4.05 11.03 4.23
CA ALA A 121 4.02 12.49 4.10
C ALA A 121 3.82 13.14 5.48
N PRO A 122 4.52 14.24 5.78
CA PRO A 122 4.28 14.98 7.01
C PRO A 122 2.82 15.45 7.06
N PRO A 123 2.21 15.51 8.24
CA PRO A 123 0.86 16.03 8.39
C PRO A 123 0.76 17.45 7.81
N PRO A 124 -0.36 17.81 7.15
CA PRO A 124 -0.54 19.16 6.64
C PRO A 124 -0.44 20.16 7.80
N PRO A 125 0.13 21.35 7.56
CA PRO A 125 0.19 22.39 8.58
C PRO A 125 -1.23 22.73 9.04
N PRO A 126 -1.42 23.07 10.33
CA PRO A 126 -2.71 23.47 10.83
C PRO A 126 -3.22 24.67 10.01
N PRO A 127 -4.53 24.74 9.72
CA PRO A 127 -5.10 25.88 9.03
C PRO A 127 -4.78 27.18 9.81
N PRO A 128 -4.50 28.28 9.12
CA PRO A 128 -4.25 29.55 9.77
C PRO A 128 -5.45 29.90 10.66
N PRO A 129 -5.21 30.56 11.81
CA PRO A 129 -6.30 31.05 12.66
C PRO A 129 -7.27 31.85 11.76
N VAL A 130 -8.54 31.50 11.80
CA VAL A 130 -9.58 32.34 11.20
C VAL A 130 -9.70 33.57 12.08
N ASP A 131 -9.21 34.70 11.59
CA ASP A 131 -9.40 36.00 12.29
C ASP A 131 -10.92 36.24 12.41
N ALA A 132 -11.41 36.13 13.63
CA ALA A 132 -12.82 36.34 13.99
C ALA A 132 -13.25 37.80 13.90
N ASP A 133 -12.41 38.70 13.38
CA ASP A 133 -12.64 40.15 13.39
C ASP A 133 -13.15 40.77 12.09
N ALA A 134 -13.78 39.97 11.19
CA ALA A 134 -14.38 40.55 10.00
C ALA A 134 -15.92 40.57 10.03
N SER A 135 -16.52 40.95 11.15
CA SER A 135 -17.98 41.18 11.21
C SER A 135 -18.35 42.23 12.25
N SER A 136 -17.94 43.47 11.99
CA SER A 136 -18.55 44.63 12.66
C SER A 136 -18.26 45.88 11.84
N ASP A 137 -19.00 46.10 10.77
CA ASP A 137 -19.31 47.45 10.29
C ASP A 137 -20.20 47.36 9.03
N ALA A 138 -21.49 47.24 9.26
CA ALA A 138 -22.49 47.70 8.28
C ALA A 138 -23.86 47.77 8.93
N ALA A 139 -24.06 48.77 9.77
CA ALA A 139 -25.40 49.30 10.08
C ALA A 139 -25.25 50.73 10.52
N THR A 140 -25.42 51.66 9.58
CA THR A 140 -26.05 52.96 9.77
C THR A 140 -26.03 53.73 8.46
N ASP A 141 -27.12 53.76 7.72
CA ASP A 141 -27.89 54.95 7.32
C ASP A 141 -29.08 54.51 6.50
#